data_922d1d179b23e5c93c8eccbca1907da6
#
_entry.id   922d1d179b23e5c93c8eccbca1907da6
#
_cell.length_a   1.000
_cell.length_b   1.000
_cell.length_c   1.000
_cell.angle_alpha   90.00
_cell.angle_beta   90.00
_cell.angle_gamma   90.00
#
_symmetry.space_group_name_H-M   'P 1'
#
loop_
_entity.id
_entity.type
_entity.pdbx_description
1 polymer ?
#
loop_
_entity_poly.entity_id
_entity_poly.type
_entity_poly.pdbx_seq_one_letter_code
_entity_poly.pdbx_strand_id
1 'polypeptide(L)'
;NGVFFLLICGPYQLFGKYYKGVEGNIIPGLEVFDYYTEAIEDRSKRCIGNIVIEVNLENKPVKIIGFGNHGGQTYGIETPFGKVLYGNGNKFGDEYEGFMTQNVIATYLHGPLLSKNPELTDYIIKKCINRKYKEQIELEPLNDELENKCREQLIQRFL
;
A
#
# COMPACT_ATOMS: atom_id res chain seq x y z
N ASN A 1 6.00 -2.29 -20.41
CA ASN A 1 4.97 -3.28 -20.81
C ASN A 1 3.62 -3.09 -20.11
N GLY A 2 3.50 -2.21 -19.10
CA GLY A 2 2.27 -1.84 -18.40
C GLY A 2 1.65 -2.97 -17.55
N VAL A 3 2.40 -4.00 -17.16
CA VAL A 3 1.92 -5.00 -16.18
C VAL A 3 1.67 -4.30 -14.86
N PHE A 4 0.53 -4.60 -14.23
CA PHE A 4 0.21 -4.07 -12.92
C PHE A 4 0.95 -4.87 -11.83
N PHE A 5 1.58 -4.16 -10.90
CA PHE A 5 2.26 -4.73 -9.74
C PHE A 5 1.59 -4.28 -8.45
N LEU A 6 1.25 -5.24 -7.61
CA LEU A 6 0.92 -5.02 -6.20
C LEU A 6 2.08 -5.55 -5.35
N LEU A 7 2.85 -4.64 -4.74
CA LEU A 7 4.06 -4.93 -3.99
C LEU A 7 3.81 -4.72 -2.50
N ILE A 8 3.78 -5.80 -1.72
CA ILE A 8 3.48 -5.71 -0.28
C ILE A 8 4.73 -6.00 0.54
N CYS A 9 5.13 -5.04 1.37
CA CYS A 9 6.23 -5.14 2.34
C CYS A 9 7.61 -5.39 1.67
N GLY A 10 8.15 -6.62 1.73
CA GLY A 10 9.47 -6.95 1.18
C GLY A 10 9.66 -6.57 -0.29
N PRO A 11 8.75 -6.95 -1.21
CA PRO A 11 8.79 -6.47 -2.59
C PRO A 11 8.73 -4.94 -2.72
N TYR A 12 7.98 -4.24 -1.88
CA TYR A 12 8.00 -2.78 -1.85
C TYR A 12 9.42 -2.27 -1.61
N GLN A 13 10.12 -2.77 -0.60
CA GLN A 13 11.50 -2.38 -0.28
C GLN A 13 12.47 -2.76 -1.41
N LEU A 14 12.31 -3.95 -1.99
CA LEU A 14 13.19 -4.49 -3.03
C LEU A 14 13.17 -3.67 -4.32
N PHE A 15 12.03 -3.07 -4.68
CA PHE A 15 11.89 -2.29 -5.92
C PHE A 15 12.52 -0.89 -5.82
N GLY A 16 12.90 -0.45 -4.62
CA GLY A 16 13.67 0.78 -4.39
C GLY A 16 15.17 0.61 -4.67
N LYS A 17 15.94 1.62 -4.28
CA LYS A 17 17.40 1.67 -4.49
C LYS A 17 18.14 0.67 -3.61
N TYR A 18 17.81 0.64 -2.34
CA TYR A 18 18.48 -0.23 -1.36
C TYR A 18 17.67 -0.39 -0.07
N TYR A 19 18.03 -1.41 0.67
CA TYR A 19 17.68 -1.55 2.08
C TYR A 19 18.95 -1.45 2.92
N LYS A 20 19.00 -0.50 3.85
CA LYS A 20 20.11 -0.35 4.79
C LYS A 20 19.74 -0.97 6.14
N GLY A 21 20.49 -1.98 6.55
CA GLY A 21 20.35 -2.63 7.87
C GLY A 21 20.83 -1.74 9.01
N VAL A 22 20.47 -2.10 10.24
CA VAL A 22 20.86 -1.39 11.47
C VAL A 22 22.38 -1.31 11.62
N GLU A 23 23.11 -2.36 11.23
CA GLU A 23 24.57 -2.42 11.28
C GLU A 23 25.24 -1.64 10.14
N GLY A 24 24.46 -0.94 9.31
CA GLY A 24 24.97 -0.16 8.20
C GLY A 24 25.19 -0.95 6.91
N ASN A 25 24.97 -2.26 6.92
CA ASN A 25 25.04 -3.08 5.72
C ASN A 25 23.96 -2.68 4.71
N ILE A 26 24.34 -2.55 3.45
CA ILE A 26 23.44 -2.19 2.36
C ILE A 26 23.15 -3.43 1.53
N ILE A 27 21.84 -3.70 1.37
CA ILE A 27 21.33 -4.69 0.44
C ILE A 27 20.82 -3.90 -0.77
N PRO A 28 21.44 -4.05 -1.96
CA PRO A 28 20.99 -3.33 -3.15
C PRO A 28 19.58 -3.80 -3.53
N GLY A 29 18.74 -2.85 -3.92
CA GLY A 29 17.44 -3.12 -4.50
C GLY A 29 17.51 -3.35 -6.01
N LEU A 30 16.36 -3.38 -6.65
CA LEU A 30 16.25 -3.49 -8.11
C LEU A 30 16.38 -2.13 -8.81
N GLU A 31 16.42 -1.03 -8.05
CA GLU A 31 16.52 0.35 -8.54
C GLU A 31 15.47 0.71 -9.61
N VAL A 32 14.26 0.12 -9.48
CA VAL A 32 13.14 0.44 -10.38
C VAL A 32 12.57 1.82 -10.06
N PHE A 33 12.64 2.20 -8.79
CA PHE A 33 12.15 3.48 -8.26
C PHE A 33 13.18 4.15 -7.36
N ASP A 34 13.08 5.46 -7.22
CA ASP A 34 14.08 6.30 -6.54
C ASP A 34 14.04 6.27 -5.01
N TYR A 35 13.01 5.68 -4.41
CA TYR A 35 12.92 5.55 -2.95
C TYR A 35 13.91 4.51 -2.39
N TYR A 36 14.14 4.57 -1.10
CA TYR A 36 15.01 3.63 -0.37
C TYR A 36 14.45 3.34 1.02
N THR A 37 14.93 2.27 1.64
CA THR A 37 14.47 1.86 2.97
C THR A 37 15.66 1.71 3.92
N GLU A 38 15.52 2.19 5.16
CA GLU A 38 16.49 2.02 6.22
C GLU A 38 15.85 1.36 7.43
N ALA A 39 16.54 0.39 8.01
CA ALA A 39 16.15 -0.22 9.27
C ALA A 39 16.32 0.79 10.41
N ILE A 40 15.48 0.69 11.43
CA ILE A 40 15.56 1.54 12.61
C ILE A 40 16.07 0.74 13.81
N GLU A 41 17.02 1.31 14.56
CA GLU A 41 17.55 0.71 15.79
C GLU A 41 16.50 0.68 16.91
N ASP A 42 15.77 1.77 17.05
CA ASP A 42 14.75 1.93 18.07
C ASP A 42 13.53 1.06 17.76
N ARG A 43 13.49 -0.12 18.39
CA ARG A 43 12.40 -1.08 18.21
C ARG A 43 11.03 -0.55 18.61
N SER A 44 10.96 0.50 19.44
CA SER A 44 9.68 1.13 19.82
C SER A 44 9.02 1.85 18.64
N LYS A 45 9.80 2.23 17.64
CA LYS A 45 9.32 2.88 16.41
C LYS A 45 9.03 1.90 15.27
N ARG A 46 8.93 0.61 15.53
CA ARG A 46 8.40 -0.33 14.54
C ARG A 46 6.94 0.01 14.24
N CYS A 47 6.60 0.00 12.97
CA CYS A 47 5.24 0.26 12.50
C CYS A 47 4.44 -1.05 12.54
N ILE A 48 3.81 -1.33 13.70
CA ILE A 48 2.98 -2.53 13.90
C ILE A 48 1.60 -2.10 14.35
N GLY A 49 0.58 -2.54 13.65
CA GLY A 49 -0.81 -2.26 14.01
C GLY A 49 -1.72 -2.05 12.82
N ASN A 50 -2.98 -1.75 13.11
CA ASN A 50 -3.93 -1.40 12.05
C ASN A 50 -3.59 -0.04 11.47
N ILE A 51 -3.82 0.09 10.17
CA ILE A 51 -3.62 1.33 9.41
C ILE A 51 -4.90 1.60 8.63
N VAL A 52 -5.37 2.84 8.68
CA VAL A 52 -6.41 3.36 7.79
C VAL A 52 -5.81 4.48 6.97
N ILE A 53 -5.93 4.37 5.67
CA ILE A 53 -5.49 5.42 4.74
C ILE A 53 -6.65 5.89 3.88
N GLU A 54 -6.57 7.11 3.39
CA GLU A 54 -7.43 7.62 2.33
C GLU A 54 -6.66 7.68 1.02
N VAL A 55 -7.20 7.06 0.01
CA VAL A 55 -6.63 7.02 -1.35
C VAL A 55 -7.61 7.61 -2.35
N ASN A 56 -7.12 8.13 -3.45
CA ASN A 56 -7.96 8.57 -4.56
C ASN A 56 -7.93 7.51 -5.67
N LEU A 57 -9.01 6.75 -5.81
CA LEU A 57 -9.18 5.77 -6.88
C LEU A 57 -10.16 6.33 -7.91
N GLU A 58 -9.71 6.55 -9.15
CA GLU A 58 -10.54 7.09 -10.25
C GLU A 58 -11.31 8.37 -9.87
N ASN A 59 -10.64 9.31 -9.19
CA ASN A 59 -11.20 10.57 -8.67
C ASN A 59 -12.25 10.40 -7.54
N LYS A 60 -12.28 9.25 -6.89
CA LYS A 60 -13.12 9.01 -5.70
C LYS A 60 -12.23 8.78 -4.48
N PRO A 61 -12.44 9.49 -3.36
CA PRO A 61 -11.76 9.18 -2.12
C PRO A 61 -12.31 7.87 -1.54
N VAL A 62 -11.41 6.93 -1.24
CA VAL A 62 -11.74 5.61 -0.68
C VAL A 62 -10.89 5.38 0.55
N LYS A 63 -11.48 4.92 1.63
CA LYS A 63 -10.75 4.51 2.84
C LYS A 63 -10.33 3.05 2.71
N ILE A 64 -9.05 2.81 2.81
CA ILE A 64 -8.43 1.48 2.75
C ILE A 64 -7.92 1.12 4.14
N ILE A 65 -8.18 -0.10 4.58
CA ILE A 65 -7.70 -0.62 5.85
C ILE A 65 -6.77 -1.81 5.62
N GLY A 66 -5.72 -1.88 6.42
CA GLY A 66 -4.79 -3.00 6.45
C GLY A 66 -4.06 -3.10 7.78
N PHE A 67 -3.04 -3.94 7.82
CA PHE A 67 -2.21 -4.14 9.01
C PHE A 67 -0.74 -3.92 8.66
N GLY A 68 -0.13 -2.92 9.27
CA GLY A 68 1.30 -2.66 9.17
C GLY A 68 2.11 -3.61 10.04
N ASN A 69 3.22 -4.12 9.51
CA ASN A 69 4.19 -4.86 10.29
C ASN A 69 5.57 -4.74 9.63
N HIS A 70 6.22 -3.61 9.86
CA HIS A 70 7.56 -3.39 9.31
C HIS A 70 8.47 -2.62 10.29
N GLY A 71 9.77 -2.87 10.18
CA GLY A 71 10.80 -2.13 10.91
C GLY A 71 11.62 -1.22 10.00
N GLY A 72 11.58 -1.47 8.68
CA GLY A 72 12.17 -0.56 7.70
C GLY A 72 11.34 0.70 7.57
N GLN A 73 12.01 1.84 7.43
CA GLN A 73 11.42 3.15 7.19
C GLN A 73 11.74 3.55 5.74
N THR A 74 10.73 3.81 4.93
CA THR A 74 10.90 4.14 3.50
C THR A 74 10.87 5.64 3.28
N TYR A 75 11.84 6.13 2.52
CA TYR A 75 12.10 7.54 2.25
C TYR A 75 12.13 7.83 0.75
N GLY A 76 11.96 9.09 0.37
CA GLY A 76 12.04 9.53 -1.03
C GLY A 76 10.77 9.23 -1.83
N ILE A 77 9.63 9.08 -1.16
CA ILE A 77 8.34 8.86 -1.82
C ILE A 77 7.76 10.18 -2.33
N GLU A 78 7.67 10.33 -3.63
CA GLU A 78 7.08 11.51 -4.29
C GLU A 78 5.58 11.33 -4.56
N THR A 79 5.16 10.09 -4.84
CA THR A 79 3.77 9.75 -5.14
C THR A 79 3.25 8.71 -4.15
N PRO A 80 2.81 9.11 -2.95
CA PRO A 80 2.32 8.17 -1.95
C PRO A 80 1.02 7.49 -2.42
N PHE A 81 0.80 6.27 -1.95
CA PHE A 81 -0.44 5.53 -2.23
C PHE A 81 -1.64 6.18 -1.54
N GLY A 82 -1.49 6.58 -0.28
CA GLY A 82 -2.57 7.25 0.43
C GLY A 82 -2.11 8.09 1.62
N LYS A 83 -3.03 8.95 2.10
CA LYS A 83 -2.86 9.73 3.32
C LYS A 83 -3.26 8.88 4.53
N VAL A 84 -2.41 8.84 5.55
CA VAL A 84 -2.68 8.11 6.79
C VAL A 84 -3.74 8.88 7.60
N LEU A 85 -4.82 8.17 7.93
CA LEU A 85 -5.86 8.65 8.85
C LEU A 85 -5.68 8.06 10.24
N TYR A 86 -5.15 6.84 10.33
CA TYR A 86 -4.84 6.13 11.57
C TYR A 86 -3.66 5.19 11.38
N GLY A 87 -2.80 5.10 12.39
CA GLY A 87 -1.63 4.22 12.39
C GLY A 87 -0.36 4.90 11.89
N ASN A 88 0.56 4.12 11.36
CA ASN A 88 1.83 4.60 10.80
C ASN A 88 1.85 4.40 9.29
N GLY A 89 2.57 5.27 8.60
CA GLY A 89 2.74 5.20 7.15
C GLY A 89 4.06 4.54 6.75
N ASN A 90 4.74 5.14 5.77
CA ASN A 90 6.04 4.67 5.26
C ASN A 90 7.13 4.67 6.34
N LYS A 91 6.94 5.50 7.35
CA LYS A 91 7.79 5.63 8.55
C LYS A 91 6.92 5.73 9.80
N PHE A 92 7.54 5.59 10.94
CA PHE A 92 6.87 5.86 12.21
C PHE A 92 6.40 7.31 12.29
N GLY A 93 5.09 7.51 12.51
CA GLY A 93 4.46 8.83 12.55
C GLY A 93 4.34 9.54 11.20
N ASP A 94 4.52 8.85 10.09
CA ASP A 94 4.37 9.46 8.75
C ASP A 94 2.89 9.73 8.41
N GLU A 95 2.66 10.83 7.72
CA GLU A 95 1.33 11.20 7.20
C GLU A 95 0.94 10.46 5.93
N TYR A 96 1.88 9.77 5.30
CA TYR A 96 1.66 9.08 4.02
C TYR A 96 2.12 7.64 4.08
N GLU A 97 1.39 6.79 3.38
CA GLU A 97 1.64 5.36 3.26
C GLU A 97 1.78 4.96 1.80
N GLY A 98 2.71 4.02 1.56
CA GLY A 98 2.91 3.38 0.29
C GLY A 98 3.47 4.28 -0.80
N PHE A 99 3.44 3.76 -2.02
CA PHE A 99 3.85 4.41 -3.25
C PHE A 99 2.91 3.96 -4.37
N MET A 100 2.51 4.87 -5.23
CA MET A 100 1.59 4.56 -6.33
C MET A 100 2.02 5.22 -7.63
N THR A 101 1.94 4.46 -8.71
CA THR A 101 2.00 4.95 -10.09
C THR A 101 0.82 4.42 -10.89
N GLN A 102 0.81 4.69 -12.19
CA GLN A 102 -0.24 4.19 -13.08
C GLN A 102 -0.40 2.66 -13.02
N ASN A 103 0.69 1.90 -12.82
CA ASN A 103 0.71 0.44 -12.91
C ASN A 103 1.32 -0.25 -11.67
N VAL A 104 1.58 0.50 -10.61
CA VAL A 104 2.19 -0.05 -9.39
C VAL A 104 1.47 0.50 -8.18
N ILE A 105 1.11 -0.37 -7.26
CA ILE A 105 0.82 -0.06 -5.87
C ILE A 105 1.82 -0.81 -5.02
N ALA A 106 2.59 -0.08 -4.23
CA ALA A 106 3.52 -0.62 -3.27
C ALA A 106 3.13 -0.14 -1.86
N THR A 107 3.01 -1.04 -0.88
CA THR A 107 2.39 -0.73 0.40
C THR A 107 2.91 -1.60 1.54
N TYR A 108 2.82 -1.11 2.76
CA TYR A 108 3.01 -1.88 3.98
C TYR A 108 1.70 -2.43 4.57
N LEU A 109 0.59 -2.22 3.90
CA LEU A 109 -0.71 -2.78 4.28
C LEU A 109 -0.76 -4.28 3.99
N HIS A 110 -0.57 -5.09 5.03
CA HIS A 110 -0.68 -6.54 4.93
C HIS A 110 -2.15 -7.00 4.96
N GLY A 111 -2.31 -8.28 4.67
CA GLY A 111 -3.56 -8.94 4.44
C GLY A 111 -4.51 -9.15 5.62
N PRO A 112 -5.69 -9.57 5.24
CA PRO A 112 -6.10 -9.72 3.85
C PRO A 112 -6.50 -8.37 3.21
N LEU A 113 -5.52 -7.72 2.54
CA LEU A 113 -5.71 -6.36 1.99
C LEU A 113 -6.88 -6.30 1.01
N LEU A 114 -6.90 -7.21 0.04
CA LEU A 114 -7.87 -7.16 -1.06
C LEU A 114 -9.29 -7.49 -0.59
N SER A 115 -9.48 -8.55 0.19
CA SER A 115 -10.80 -8.94 0.68
C SER A 115 -11.39 -7.96 1.70
N LYS A 116 -10.58 -7.15 2.36
CA LYS A 116 -11.08 -6.08 3.24
C LYS A 116 -11.44 -4.80 2.49
N ASN A 117 -11.03 -4.67 1.25
CA ASN A 117 -11.16 -3.43 0.48
C ASN A 117 -11.64 -3.75 -0.95
N PRO A 118 -12.94 -4.10 -1.12
CA PRO A 118 -13.49 -4.48 -2.43
C PRO A 118 -13.23 -3.45 -3.52
N GLU A 119 -13.36 -2.16 -3.24
CA GLU A 119 -13.13 -1.11 -4.25
C GLU A 119 -11.69 -1.06 -4.74
N LEU A 120 -10.71 -1.37 -3.86
CA LEU A 120 -9.31 -1.50 -4.27
C LEU A 120 -9.11 -2.73 -5.15
N THR A 121 -9.79 -3.81 -4.81
CA THR A 121 -9.74 -5.07 -5.58
C THR A 121 -10.29 -4.88 -6.97
N ASP A 122 -11.47 -4.28 -7.08
CA ASP A 122 -12.11 -3.97 -8.36
C ASP A 122 -11.27 -3.02 -9.21
N TYR A 123 -10.70 -1.99 -8.58
CA TYR A 123 -9.77 -1.08 -9.25
C TYR A 123 -8.59 -1.83 -9.88
N ILE A 124 -7.95 -2.73 -9.14
CA ILE A 124 -6.81 -3.51 -9.63
C ILE A 124 -7.23 -4.46 -10.76
N ILE A 125 -8.34 -5.19 -10.58
CA ILE A 125 -8.87 -6.12 -11.57
C ILE A 125 -9.21 -5.37 -12.87
N LYS A 126 -9.93 -4.26 -12.76
CA LYS A 126 -10.32 -3.40 -13.90
C LYS A 126 -9.07 -2.93 -14.67
N LYS A 127 -8.03 -2.43 -13.96
CA LYS A 127 -6.76 -2.04 -14.58
C LYS A 127 -6.09 -3.20 -15.33
N CYS A 128 -6.06 -4.38 -14.74
CA CYS A 128 -5.45 -5.57 -15.36
C CYS A 128 -6.22 -6.02 -16.61
N ILE A 129 -7.55 -6.08 -16.54
CA ILE A 129 -8.42 -6.52 -17.63
C ILE A 129 -8.35 -5.53 -18.80
N ASN A 130 -8.54 -4.23 -18.54
CA ASN A 130 -8.52 -3.19 -19.55
C ASN A 130 -7.18 -3.17 -20.29
N ARG A 131 -6.07 -3.36 -19.56
CA ARG A 131 -4.76 -3.51 -20.18
C ARG A 131 -4.66 -4.74 -21.09
N LYS A 132 -5.14 -5.89 -20.59
CA LYS A 132 -5.03 -7.19 -21.31
C LYS A 132 -5.82 -7.17 -22.60
N TYR A 133 -7.04 -6.68 -22.55
CA TYR A 133 -7.96 -6.71 -23.68
C TYR A 133 -7.95 -5.42 -24.52
N LYS A 134 -7.28 -4.35 -24.03
CA LYS A 134 -7.22 -3.02 -24.66
C LYS A 134 -8.60 -2.39 -24.86
N GLU A 135 -9.52 -2.70 -23.96
CA GLU A 135 -10.91 -2.23 -23.95
C GLU A 135 -11.22 -1.67 -22.56
N GLN A 136 -12.16 -0.73 -22.50
CA GLN A 136 -12.69 -0.26 -21.21
C GLN A 136 -13.84 -1.18 -20.80
N ILE A 137 -13.53 -2.11 -19.91
CA ILE A 137 -14.48 -3.10 -19.38
C ILE A 137 -14.94 -2.60 -18.01
N GLU A 138 -16.25 -2.52 -17.83
CA GLU A 138 -16.84 -2.32 -16.51
C GLU A 138 -17.09 -3.69 -15.86
N LEU A 139 -16.75 -3.78 -14.58
CA LEU A 139 -16.99 -5.00 -13.80
C LEU A 139 -18.47 -5.06 -13.39
N GLU A 140 -19.05 -6.24 -13.43
CA GLU A 140 -20.36 -6.45 -12.81
C GLU A 140 -20.21 -6.34 -11.29
N PRO A 141 -21.08 -5.57 -10.60
CA PRO A 141 -21.05 -5.44 -9.16
C PRO A 141 -21.26 -6.81 -8.48
N LEU A 142 -20.41 -7.13 -7.53
CA LEU A 142 -20.60 -8.26 -6.62
C LEU A 142 -21.37 -7.82 -5.36
N ASN A 143 -21.86 -8.78 -4.60
CA ASN A 143 -22.44 -8.49 -3.29
C ASN A 143 -21.34 -8.42 -2.23
N ASP A 144 -20.77 -7.23 -2.04
CA ASP A 144 -19.72 -6.95 -1.06
C ASP A 144 -20.27 -6.42 0.28
N GLU A 145 -21.53 -6.69 0.57
CA GLU A 145 -22.20 -6.16 1.79
C GLU A 145 -21.47 -6.58 3.07
N LEU A 146 -21.04 -7.83 3.15
CA LEU A 146 -20.32 -8.35 4.31
C LEU A 146 -18.95 -7.73 4.48
N GLU A 147 -18.19 -7.65 3.39
CA GLU A 147 -16.84 -7.07 3.34
C GLU A 147 -16.89 -5.58 3.72
N ASN A 148 -17.82 -4.85 3.14
CA ASN A 148 -18.02 -3.42 3.43
C ASN A 148 -18.42 -3.19 4.87
N LYS A 149 -19.37 -3.97 5.41
CA LYS A 149 -19.77 -3.89 6.81
C LYS A 149 -18.62 -4.19 7.77
N CYS A 150 -17.83 -5.21 7.47
CA CYS A 150 -16.65 -5.55 8.28
C CYS A 150 -15.62 -4.40 8.24
N ARG A 151 -15.33 -3.84 7.06
CA ARG A 151 -14.42 -2.71 6.89
C ARG A 151 -14.90 -1.49 7.63
N GLU A 152 -16.17 -1.12 7.48
CA GLU A 152 -16.78 0.04 8.15
C GLU A 152 -16.70 -0.06 9.67
N GLN A 153 -17.01 -1.22 10.22
CA GLN A 153 -16.90 -1.46 11.66
C GLN A 153 -15.45 -1.28 12.17
N LEU A 154 -14.46 -1.75 11.40
CA LEU A 154 -13.06 -1.56 11.74
C LEU A 154 -12.65 -0.08 11.63
N ILE A 155 -13.07 0.63 10.59
CA ILE A 155 -12.79 2.05 10.41
C ILE A 155 -13.40 2.87 11.55
N GLN A 156 -14.67 2.64 11.89
CA GLN A 156 -15.35 3.32 13.01
C GLN A 156 -14.68 3.09 14.37
N ARG A 157 -14.00 1.96 14.53
CA ARG A 157 -13.26 1.66 15.76
C ARG A 157 -11.97 2.48 15.89
N PHE A 158 -11.39 2.95 14.79
CA PHE A 158 -10.10 3.62 14.78
C PHE A 158 -10.19 5.12 14.49
N LEU A 159 -11.24 5.58 13.84
CA LEU A 159 -11.55 6.98 13.56
C LEU A 159 -12.74 7.48 14.38
#